data_598867215cada7dfd3d8d9ef20db45fc
#
_entry.id   598867215cada7dfd3d8d9ef20db45fc
#
_cell.length_a   1.000
_cell.length_b   1.000
_cell.length_c   1.000
_cell.angle_alpha   90.00
_cell.angle_beta   90.00
_cell.angle_gamma   90.00
#
_symmetry.space_group_name_H-M   'P 1'
#
loop_
_entity.id
_entity.type
_entity.pdbx_description
1 polymer ?
#
loop_
_entity_poly.entity_id
_entity_poly.type
_entity_poly.pdbx_seq_one_letter_code
_entity_poly.pdbx_strand_id
1 'polypeptide(L)'
;LNVNLLIKEHPLDSGYLNWRRRIMIQARRLGIEARVFHIDGGDLQKLTEASLGMVCVNSTSGTLALEAGKPVAVLGEAVYDVPGVTHQGGLDTFWTLPEMPDVGLYDAFKRMLHAQCLVRGGLASKSGVETLVNNSAERLLADLVAHGAENSRPMKRRTSLRRAA
;
A
#
# COMPACT_ATOMS: atom_id res chain seq x y z
N LEU A 1 -24.38 11.58 7.41
CA LEU A 1 -22.95 11.90 7.60
C LEU A 1 -22.67 13.35 7.26
N ASN A 2 -22.02 14.07 8.14
CA ASN A 2 -21.63 15.47 7.91
C ASN A 2 -20.11 15.56 7.66
N VAL A 3 -19.65 14.86 6.61
CA VAL A 3 -18.23 14.85 6.19
C VAL A 3 -18.10 15.37 4.77
N ASN A 4 -16.99 15.99 4.47
CA ASN A 4 -16.60 16.39 3.13
C ASN A 4 -15.74 15.32 2.48
N LEU A 5 -15.93 15.09 1.18
CA LEU A 5 -15.10 14.21 0.35
C LEU A 5 -14.15 15.07 -0.48
N LEU A 6 -12.86 14.94 -0.22
CA LEU A 6 -11.83 15.54 -1.04
C LEU A 6 -11.22 14.46 -1.94
N ILE A 7 -11.32 14.65 -3.24
CA ILE A 7 -10.75 13.75 -4.24
C ILE A 7 -9.53 14.44 -4.85
N LYS A 8 -8.36 13.83 -4.64
CA LYS A 8 -7.10 14.33 -5.20
C LYS A 8 -6.69 13.49 -6.41
N GLU A 9 -6.49 14.16 -7.54
CA GLU A 9 -6.00 13.54 -8.76
C GLU A 9 -4.51 13.14 -8.63
N HIS A 10 -4.12 12.07 -9.33
CA HIS A 10 -2.74 11.67 -9.36
C HIS A 10 -1.92 12.65 -10.23
N PRO A 11 -0.72 13.09 -9.80
CA PRO A 11 0.08 14.05 -10.56
C PRO A 11 0.45 13.59 -11.98
N LEU A 12 0.49 12.27 -12.20
CA LEU A 12 0.78 11.65 -13.49
C LEU A 12 -0.48 11.13 -14.20
N ASP A 13 -1.67 11.63 -13.83
CA ASP A 13 -2.88 11.30 -14.60
C ASP A 13 -2.72 11.83 -16.02
N SER A 14 -3.08 11.02 -16.98
CA SER A 14 -2.93 11.37 -18.41
C SER A 14 -3.87 12.49 -18.89
N GLY A 15 -4.86 12.86 -18.07
CA GLY A 15 -5.91 13.82 -18.42
C GLY A 15 -6.86 13.35 -19.51
N TYR A 16 -6.77 12.08 -19.92
CA TYR A 16 -7.66 11.51 -20.95
C TYR A 16 -9.12 11.53 -20.50
N LEU A 17 -9.38 11.35 -19.22
CA LEU A 17 -10.71 11.46 -18.63
C LEU A 17 -10.81 12.73 -17.80
N ASN A 18 -11.79 13.56 -18.07
CA ASN A 18 -12.07 14.71 -17.20
C ASN A 18 -12.76 14.22 -15.91
N TRP A 19 -11.95 13.80 -14.92
CA TRP A 19 -12.41 13.28 -13.63
C TRP A 19 -13.23 14.31 -12.89
N ARG A 20 -12.81 15.56 -12.86
CA ARG A 20 -13.54 16.65 -12.20
C ARG A 20 -14.97 16.73 -12.69
N ARG A 21 -15.17 16.72 -14.01
CA ARG A 21 -16.52 16.76 -14.60
C ARG A 21 -17.34 15.54 -14.23
N ARG A 22 -16.75 14.35 -14.29
CA ARG A 22 -17.45 13.09 -13.95
C ARG A 22 -17.88 13.06 -12.48
N ILE A 23 -16.97 13.41 -11.58
CA ILE A 23 -17.20 13.49 -10.14
C ILE A 23 -18.33 14.47 -9.84
N MET A 24 -18.28 15.69 -10.41
CA MET A 24 -19.31 16.70 -10.14
C MET A 24 -20.68 16.35 -10.71
N ILE A 25 -20.74 15.63 -11.85
CA ILE A 25 -22.02 15.11 -12.37
C ILE A 25 -22.62 14.10 -11.38
N GLN A 26 -21.83 13.18 -10.87
CA GLN A 26 -22.33 12.19 -9.89
C GLN A 26 -22.70 12.86 -8.56
N ALA A 27 -21.88 13.79 -8.08
CA ALA A 27 -22.18 14.53 -6.84
C ALA A 27 -23.53 15.27 -6.92
N ARG A 28 -23.81 15.90 -8.06
CA ARG A 28 -25.10 16.56 -8.32
C ARG A 28 -26.27 15.57 -8.35
N ARG A 29 -26.09 14.45 -9.05
CA ARG A 29 -27.12 13.40 -9.09
C ARG A 29 -27.48 12.86 -7.70
N LEU A 30 -26.52 12.85 -6.80
CA LEU A 30 -26.67 12.40 -5.43
C LEU A 30 -27.06 13.53 -4.46
N GLY A 31 -27.14 14.80 -4.90
CA GLY A 31 -27.46 15.95 -4.08
C GLY A 31 -26.38 16.28 -3.01
N ILE A 32 -25.12 15.95 -3.29
CA ILE A 32 -24.00 16.12 -2.36
C ILE A 32 -22.88 17.02 -2.91
N GLU A 33 -23.10 17.76 -3.99
CA GLU A 33 -22.10 18.57 -4.66
C GLU A 33 -21.45 19.63 -3.76
N ALA A 34 -22.17 20.12 -2.75
CA ALA A 34 -21.66 21.09 -1.78
C ALA A 34 -20.59 20.50 -0.83
N ARG A 35 -20.46 19.16 -0.80
CA ARG A 35 -19.54 18.43 0.08
C ARG A 35 -18.47 17.62 -0.67
N VAL A 36 -18.43 17.73 -1.99
CA VAL A 36 -17.46 17.03 -2.83
C VAL A 36 -16.51 18.02 -3.47
N PHE A 37 -15.24 17.86 -3.23
CA PHE A 37 -14.17 18.71 -3.72
C PHE A 37 -13.19 17.89 -4.55
N HIS A 38 -12.74 18.45 -5.65
CA HIS A 38 -11.73 17.84 -6.51
C HIS A 38 -10.55 18.78 -6.68
N ILE A 39 -9.35 18.26 -6.45
CA ILE A 39 -8.09 18.99 -6.60
C ILE A 39 -7.09 18.19 -7.44
N ASP A 40 -6.26 18.86 -8.19
CA ASP A 40 -5.19 18.33 -9.05
C ASP A 40 -3.78 18.48 -8.45
N GLY A 41 -3.66 19.21 -7.34
CA GLY A 41 -2.41 19.49 -6.67
C GLY A 41 -2.53 19.51 -5.14
N GLY A 42 -1.60 20.21 -4.49
CA GLY A 42 -1.57 20.38 -3.04
C GLY A 42 -0.59 19.46 -2.32
N ASP A 43 -0.26 19.83 -1.10
CA ASP A 43 0.62 19.10 -0.19
C ASP A 43 -0.15 17.90 0.39
N LEU A 44 0.18 16.71 -0.10
CA LEU A 44 -0.51 15.47 0.30
C LEU A 44 -0.36 15.19 1.79
N GLN A 45 0.78 15.48 2.39
CA GLN A 45 1.00 15.26 3.82
C GLN A 45 0.06 16.13 4.64
N LYS A 46 0.01 17.44 4.37
CA LYS A 46 -0.90 18.36 5.09
C LYS A 46 -2.37 18.01 4.89
N LEU A 47 -2.74 17.60 3.68
CA LEU A 47 -4.10 17.15 3.39
C LEU A 47 -4.46 15.89 4.21
N THR A 48 -3.54 14.95 4.29
CA THR A 48 -3.71 13.71 5.06
C THR A 48 -3.81 14.00 6.55
N GLU A 49 -2.93 14.83 7.10
CA GLU A 49 -2.96 15.23 8.52
C GLU A 49 -4.26 15.91 8.91
N ALA A 50 -4.81 16.75 8.02
CA ALA A 50 -6.08 17.44 8.22
C ALA A 50 -7.32 16.55 7.97
N SER A 51 -7.16 15.37 7.40
CA SER A 51 -8.27 14.48 7.07
C SER A 51 -8.73 13.66 8.29
N LEU A 52 -9.97 13.16 8.22
CA LEU A 52 -10.50 12.17 9.18
C LEU A 52 -10.11 10.75 8.83
N GLY A 53 -9.71 10.49 7.58
CA GLY A 53 -9.30 9.19 7.07
C GLY A 53 -9.05 9.25 5.58
N MET A 54 -8.58 8.15 5.01
CA MET A 54 -8.24 8.06 3.59
C MET A 54 -8.88 6.84 2.95
N VAL A 55 -9.38 7.03 1.74
CA VAL A 55 -9.82 5.93 0.85
C VAL A 55 -8.92 5.92 -0.36
N CYS A 56 -8.36 4.78 -0.69
CA CYS A 56 -7.52 4.62 -1.89
C CYS A 56 -7.75 3.23 -2.52
N VAL A 57 -7.34 3.08 -3.78
CA VAL A 57 -7.41 1.75 -4.43
C VAL A 57 -6.23 0.89 -3.95
N ASN A 58 -5.01 1.33 -4.23
CA ASN A 58 -3.76 0.65 -3.82
C ASN A 58 -2.58 1.63 -3.74
N SER A 59 -2.89 2.91 -3.52
CA SER A 59 -1.90 3.98 -3.53
C SER A 59 -0.98 3.92 -2.32
N THR A 60 0.31 4.15 -2.53
CA THR A 60 1.28 4.33 -1.45
C THR A 60 0.96 5.53 -0.55
N SER A 61 0.10 6.46 -1.00
CA SER A 61 -0.39 7.54 -0.13
C SER A 61 -1.14 7.03 1.11
N GLY A 62 -1.70 5.82 1.06
CA GLY A 62 -2.29 5.16 2.24
C GLY A 62 -1.30 5.01 3.40
N THR A 63 -0.02 4.80 3.12
CA THR A 63 1.01 4.70 4.18
C THR A 63 1.21 6.02 4.91
N LEU A 64 1.05 7.17 4.24
CA LEU A 64 1.10 8.49 4.90
C LEU A 64 -0.06 8.66 5.89
N ALA A 65 -1.24 8.16 5.54
CA ALA A 65 -2.39 8.20 6.43
C ALA A 65 -2.20 7.29 7.65
N LEU A 66 -1.66 6.09 7.45
CA LEU A 66 -1.33 5.16 8.52
C LEU A 66 -0.27 5.74 9.47
N GLU A 67 0.76 6.41 8.93
CA GLU A 67 1.78 7.11 9.73
C GLU A 67 1.21 8.28 10.53
N ALA A 68 0.22 8.96 9.98
CA ALA A 68 -0.54 10.00 10.69
C ALA A 68 -1.61 9.44 11.66
N GLY A 69 -1.66 8.12 11.85
CA GLY A 69 -2.65 7.47 12.72
C GLY A 69 -4.08 7.58 12.20
N LYS A 70 -4.28 7.78 10.89
CA LYS A 70 -5.60 7.91 10.30
C LYS A 70 -6.11 6.56 9.78
N PRO A 71 -7.41 6.29 9.88
CA PRO A 71 -7.99 5.09 9.29
C PRO A 71 -7.88 5.13 7.76
N VAL A 72 -7.59 3.98 7.18
CA VAL A 72 -7.46 3.81 5.73
C VAL A 72 -8.38 2.70 5.25
N ALA A 73 -9.19 2.98 4.23
CA ALA A 73 -9.93 1.97 3.49
C ALA A 73 -9.26 1.72 2.13
N VAL A 74 -8.95 0.47 1.85
CA VAL A 74 -8.34 0.04 0.59
C VAL A 74 -9.43 -0.62 -0.28
N LEU A 75 -9.56 -0.16 -1.53
CA LEU A 75 -10.57 -0.67 -2.46
C LEU A 75 -10.03 -1.71 -3.45
N GLY A 76 -8.72 -1.87 -3.49
CA GLY A 76 -8.04 -2.83 -4.35
C GLY A 76 -7.11 -3.72 -3.53
N GLU A 77 -5.97 -4.06 -4.11
CA GLU A 77 -4.95 -4.86 -3.43
C GLU A 77 -3.75 -3.97 -3.08
N ALA A 78 -3.47 -3.79 -1.79
CA ALA A 78 -2.29 -3.08 -1.31
C ALA A 78 -1.52 -3.96 -0.32
N VAL A 79 -0.20 -3.88 -0.36
CA VAL A 79 0.67 -4.69 0.50
C VAL A 79 0.44 -4.41 1.99
N TYR A 80 -0.03 -3.21 2.32
CA TYR A 80 -0.33 -2.79 3.69
C TYR A 80 -1.81 -3.02 4.08
N ASP A 81 -2.62 -3.63 3.21
CA ASP A 81 -4.01 -3.98 3.52
C ASP A 81 -4.06 -5.23 4.41
N VAL A 82 -3.86 -4.99 5.70
CA VAL A 82 -3.72 -6.03 6.72
C VAL A 82 -4.70 -5.76 7.86
N PRO A 83 -5.42 -6.78 8.36
CA PRO A 83 -6.28 -6.66 9.53
C PRO A 83 -5.56 -6.01 10.71
N GLY A 84 -6.19 -5.02 11.33
CA GLY A 84 -5.62 -4.21 12.41
C GLY A 84 -4.72 -3.04 11.93
N VAL A 85 -4.35 -3.00 10.64
CA VAL A 85 -3.63 -1.86 10.03
C VAL A 85 -4.59 -1.00 9.21
N THR A 86 -5.45 -1.63 8.41
CA THR A 86 -6.45 -0.95 7.59
C THR A 86 -7.85 -1.38 7.98
N HIS A 87 -8.83 -0.56 7.60
CA HIS A 87 -10.24 -0.87 7.81
C HIS A 87 -10.68 -2.04 6.93
N GLN A 88 -11.27 -3.08 7.55
CA GLN A 88 -11.69 -4.31 6.87
C GLN A 88 -13.21 -4.39 6.59
N GLY A 89 -13.97 -3.47 7.13
CA GLY A 89 -15.45 -3.54 7.12
C GLY A 89 -16.13 -3.01 5.85
N GLY A 90 -15.39 -2.61 4.82
CA GLY A 90 -15.95 -1.99 3.62
C GLY A 90 -16.33 -0.51 3.78
N LEU A 91 -16.69 0.15 2.68
CA LEU A 91 -16.91 1.61 2.69
C LEU A 91 -18.07 2.08 3.57
N ASP A 92 -19.15 1.31 3.66
CA ASP A 92 -20.33 1.73 4.43
C ASP A 92 -20.02 1.88 5.92
N THR A 93 -19.22 0.95 6.45
CA THR A 93 -18.75 1.00 7.84
C THR A 93 -17.61 2.00 8.01
N PHE A 94 -16.76 2.17 7.02
CA PHE A 94 -15.69 3.18 7.05
C PHE A 94 -16.20 4.61 7.29
N TRP A 95 -17.31 4.97 6.68
CA TRP A 95 -17.87 6.31 6.86
C TRP A 95 -18.48 6.57 8.25
N THR A 96 -18.86 5.52 8.95
CA THR A 96 -19.60 5.63 10.22
C THR A 96 -18.79 5.20 11.42
N LEU A 97 -17.98 4.15 11.28
CA LEU A 97 -17.17 3.55 12.34
C LEU A 97 -15.85 3.02 11.73
N PRO A 98 -14.95 3.91 11.30
CA PRO A 98 -13.66 3.47 10.74
C PRO A 98 -12.80 2.79 11.81
N GLU A 99 -12.17 1.68 11.45
CA GLU A 99 -11.18 1.02 12.29
C GLU A 99 -9.89 1.84 12.26
N MET A 100 -9.40 2.22 13.46
CA MET A 100 -8.14 2.94 13.60
C MET A 100 -6.96 1.97 13.47
N PRO A 101 -5.84 2.39 12.84
CA PRO A 101 -4.67 1.55 12.75
C PRO A 101 -4.06 1.26 14.12
N ASP A 102 -3.72 -0.01 14.38
CA ASP A 102 -2.84 -0.37 15.48
C ASP A 102 -1.40 0.06 15.14
N VAL A 103 -0.92 1.10 15.81
CA VAL A 103 0.40 1.68 15.58
C VAL A 103 1.52 0.68 15.81
N GLY A 104 1.40 -0.17 16.84
CA GLY A 104 2.41 -1.18 17.15
C GLY A 104 2.48 -2.25 16.06
N LEU A 105 1.33 -2.70 15.57
CA LEU A 105 1.23 -3.65 14.47
C LEU A 105 1.76 -3.05 13.17
N TYR A 106 1.41 -1.80 12.87
CA TYR A 106 1.91 -1.11 11.67
C TYR A 106 3.42 -0.92 11.71
N ASP A 107 4.01 -0.59 12.87
CA ASP A 107 5.45 -0.50 13.03
C ASP A 107 6.14 -1.86 12.87
N ALA A 108 5.55 -2.93 13.38
CA ALA A 108 6.05 -4.29 13.16
C ALA A 108 6.00 -4.69 11.69
N PHE A 109 4.90 -4.35 11.01
CA PHE A 109 4.74 -4.57 9.57
C PHE A 109 5.80 -3.81 8.75
N LYS A 110 6.06 -2.52 9.05
CA LYS A 110 7.13 -1.75 8.38
C LYS A 110 8.49 -2.40 8.57
N ARG A 111 8.83 -2.82 9.80
CA ARG A 111 10.11 -3.52 10.06
C ARG A 111 10.25 -4.80 9.25
N MET A 112 9.17 -5.57 9.14
CA MET A 112 9.14 -6.80 8.34
C MET A 112 9.34 -6.49 6.85
N LEU A 113 8.65 -5.50 6.30
CA LEU A 113 8.85 -5.07 4.92
C LEU A 113 10.29 -4.63 4.65
N HIS A 114 10.88 -3.83 5.55
CA HIS A 114 12.29 -3.42 5.43
C HIS A 114 13.25 -4.60 5.47
N ALA A 115 13.00 -5.58 6.32
CA ALA A 115 13.86 -6.74 6.46
C ALA A 115 13.74 -7.71 5.27
N GLN A 116 12.52 -7.93 4.77
CA GLN A 116 12.24 -8.99 3.81
C GLN A 116 12.07 -8.51 2.36
N CYS A 117 11.50 -7.32 2.15
CA CYS A 117 11.04 -6.90 0.83
C CYS A 117 11.77 -5.69 0.27
N LEU A 118 12.34 -4.84 1.12
CA LEU A 118 12.94 -3.57 0.70
C LEU A 118 14.46 -3.60 0.81
N VAL A 119 15.11 -2.87 -0.09
CA VAL A 119 16.56 -2.67 -0.07
C VAL A 119 16.84 -1.20 0.24
N ARG A 120 17.75 -0.94 1.16
CA ARG A 120 18.17 0.44 1.50
C ARG A 120 18.92 1.06 0.35
N GLY A 121 18.60 2.32 0.06
CA GLY A 121 19.18 3.13 -0.99
C GLY A 121 18.13 4.03 -1.63
N GLY A 122 18.47 4.69 -2.72
CA GLY A 122 17.56 5.59 -3.42
C GLY A 122 18.03 5.92 -4.82
N LEU A 123 17.12 6.38 -5.68
CA LEU A 123 17.42 6.71 -7.08
C LEU A 123 17.66 8.21 -7.30
N ALA A 124 17.45 9.04 -6.26
CA ALA A 124 17.49 10.50 -6.39
C ALA A 124 18.88 11.12 -6.25
N SER A 125 19.89 10.38 -5.77
CA SER A 125 21.25 10.87 -5.60
C SER A 125 22.28 9.79 -5.93
N LYS A 126 23.51 10.22 -6.31
CA LYS A 126 24.60 9.29 -6.63
C LYS A 126 24.93 8.36 -5.44
N SER A 127 25.05 8.90 -4.25
CA SER A 127 25.29 8.10 -3.04
C SER A 127 24.14 7.15 -2.71
N GLY A 128 22.89 7.57 -2.96
CA GLY A 128 21.72 6.71 -2.82
C GLY A 128 21.76 5.52 -3.77
N VAL A 129 22.12 5.75 -5.04
CA VAL A 129 22.26 4.69 -6.05
C VAL A 129 23.39 3.73 -5.69
N GLU A 130 24.55 4.21 -5.27
CA GLU A 130 25.67 3.38 -4.83
C GLU A 130 25.26 2.48 -3.64
N THR A 131 24.57 3.05 -2.66
CA THR A 131 24.04 2.30 -1.52
C THR A 131 23.02 1.24 -1.97
N LEU A 132 22.11 1.60 -2.87
CA LEU A 132 21.10 0.68 -3.40
C LEU A 132 21.75 -0.49 -4.14
N VAL A 133 22.72 -0.21 -5.01
CA VAL A 133 23.42 -1.24 -5.80
C VAL A 133 24.16 -2.22 -4.89
N ASN A 134 24.94 -1.71 -3.92
CA ASN A 134 25.71 -2.56 -3.00
C ASN A 134 24.80 -3.46 -2.17
N ASN A 135 23.76 -2.90 -1.55
CA ASN A 135 22.82 -3.67 -0.72
C ASN A 135 22.00 -4.68 -1.56
N SER A 136 21.65 -4.33 -2.81
CA SER A 136 20.95 -5.24 -3.72
C SER A 136 21.84 -6.40 -4.13
N ALA A 137 23.11 -6.13 -4.45
CA ALA A 137 24.07 -7.16 -4.83
C ALA A 137 24.31 -8.15 -3.68
N GLU A 138 24.53 -7.66 -2.46
CA GLU A 138 24.70 -8.51 -1.26
C GLU A 138 23.48 -9.40 -1.02
N ARG A 139 22.28 -8.86 -1.14
CA ARG A 139 21.04 -9.60 -0.92
C ARG A 139 20.83 -10.68 -1.99
N LEU A 140 21.04 -10.35 -3.26
CA LEU A 140 20.94 -11.33 -4.37
C LEU A 140 21.96 -12.46 -4.23
N LEU A 141 23.20 -12.13 -3.83
CA LEU A 141 24.23 -13.15 -3.61
C LEU A 141 23.87 -14.06 -2.42
N ALA A 142 23.36 -13.50 -1.32
CA ALA A 142 22.91 -14.29 -0.18
C ALA A 142 21.77 -15.25 -0.55
N ASP A 143 20.80 -14.80 -1.32
CA ASP A 143 19.67 -15.60 -1.79
C ASP A 143 20.14 -16.72 -2.75
N LEU A 144 21.08 -16.42 -3.65
CA LEU A 144 21.67 -17.43 -4.55
C LEU A 144 22.42 -18.53 -3.79
N VAL A 145 23.17 -18.16 -2.75
CA VAL A 145 23.88 -19.12 -1.90
C VAL A 145 22.90 -19.98 -1.12
N ALA A 146 21.84 -19.39 -0.55
CA ALA A 146 20.82 -20.12 0.20
C ALA A 146 20.07 -21.13 -0.69
N HIS A 147 19.62 -20.73 -1.87
CA HIS A 147 18.91 -21.61 -2.82
C HIS A 147 19.84 -22.61 -3.51
N GLY A 148 21.12 -22.27 -3.75
CA GLY A 148 22.13 -23.17 -4.27
C GLY A 148 22.43 -24.31 -3.30
N ALA A 149 22.39 -24.05 -2.00
CA ALA A 149 22.57 -25.06 -0.96
C ALA A 149 21.36 -26.01 -0.82
N GLU A 150 20.14 -25.52 -1.07
CA GLU A 150 18.93 -26.35 -1.07
C GLU A 150 18.86 -27.29 -2.26
N ASN A 151 19.26 -26.86 -3.44
CA ASN A 151 19.29 -27.69 -4.65
C ASN A 151 20.41 -28.74 -4.63
N SER A 152 21.39 -28.63 -3.74
CA SER A 152 22.46 -29.62 -3.57
C SER A 152 22.10 -30.75 -2.61
N ARG A 153 20.92 -30.78 -2.00
CA ARG A 153 20.45 -31.92 -1.20
C ARG A 153 20.10 -33.08 -2.12
N PRO A 154 20.72 -34.27 -1.97
CA PRO A 154 20.44 -35.40 -2.83
C PRO A 154 18.98 -35.81 -2.70
N MET A 155 18.29 -35.88 -3.83
CA MET A 155 16.92 -36.34 -3.94
C MET A 155 16.79 -37.72 -3.32
N LYS A 156 16.15 -37.84 -2.16
CA LYS A 156 15.87 -39.16 -1.53
C LYS A 156 15.06 -39.96 -2.54
N ARG A 157 15.69 -41.00 -3.11
CA ARG A 157 15.03 -42.00 -3.97
C ARG A 157 13.82 -42.56 -3.21
N ARG A 158 12.60 -42.27 -3.68
CA ARG A 158 11.40 -43.02 -3.29
C ARG A 158 11.58 -44.45 -3.80
N THR A 159 12.00 -45.35 -2.93
CA THR A 159 11.89 -46.77 -3.15
C THR A 159 10.43 -47.15 -3.21
N SER A 160 9.92 -47.38 -4.43
CA SER A 160 8.62 -47.97 -4.67
C SER A 160 8.64 -49.42 -4.19
N LEU A 161 8.08 -49.69 -3.03
CA LEU A 161 7.70 -51.06 -2.64
C LEU A 161 6.50 -51.46 -3.50
N ARG A 162 6.79 -52.13 -4.64
CA ARG A 162 5.83 -53.04 -5.28
C ARG A 162 5.67 -54.22 -4.31
N ARG A 163 4.52 -54.41 -3.71
CA ARG A 163 4.06 -55.70 -3.21
C ARG A 163 3.04 -56.21 -4.22
N ALA A 164 3.45 -57.33 -4.83
CA ALA A 164 2.57 -58.30 -5.50
C ALA A 164 1.94 -59.18 -4.44
N ALA A 165 0.69 -59.42 -4.52
CA ALA A 165 -0.07 -60.66 -4.35
C ALA A 165 -1.55 -60.34 -4.49
#